data_5edc544263b2d8da3f3ca0b69a606e15
#
_entry.id   5edc544263b2d8da3f3ca0b69a606e15
#
_cell.length_a   1.000
_cell.length_b   1.000
_cell.length_c   1.000
_cell.angle_alpha   90.00
_cell.angle_beta   90.00
_cell.angle_gamma   90.00
#
_symmetry.space_group_name_H-M   'P 1'
#
loop_
_entity.id
_entity.type
_entity.pdbx_description
1 polymer ?
#
loop_
_entity_poly.entity_id
_entity_poly.type
_entity_poly.pdbx_seq_one_letter_code
_entity_poly.pdbx_strand_id
1 'polypeptide(L)'
;MARMITEIILHCSATPEGRDCTVGEIDRMHRQNGWDGIGYHYVIYRDGSVHSGRNEDAIGAHCKGHNANSIGVCYIGGMTADNAKPKDTRTPEQKKALRQLVCELKRKYPNATLHGHREFANKACPCFDVNTEL
;
A
#
# COMPACT_ATOMS: atom_id res chain seq x y z
N MET A 1 12.10 14.95 12.91
CA MET A 1 12.65 13.76 13.60
C MET A 1 12.09 12.50 12.95
N ALA A 2 12.94 11.55 12.64
CA ALA A 2 12.52 10.30 12.00
C ALA A 2 11.66 9.47 12.97
N ARG A 3 10.62 8.83 12.43
CA ARG A 3 9.77 7.94 13.20
C ARG A 3 10.48 6.60 13.43
N MET A 4 10.13 5.90 14.49
CA MET A 4 10.55 4.51 14.67
C MET A 4 9.62 3.61 13.84
N ILE A 5 10.16 2.96 12.82
CA ILE A 5 9.37 2.11 11.92
C ILE A 5 9.56 0.64 12.32
N THR A 6 8.45 0.03 12.74
CA THR A 6 8.41 -1.37 13.20
C THR A 6 7.58 -2.27 12.28
N GLU A 7 6.81 -1.67 11.37
CA GLU A 7 5.94 -2.42 10.46
C GLU A 7 5.95 -1.83 9.06
N ILE A 8 5.90 -2.71 8.06
CA ILE A 8 5.64 -2.36 6.66
C ILE A 8 4.32 -3.02 6.32
N ILE A 9 3.31 -2.22 5.95
CA ILE A 9 1.96 -2.73 5.73
C ILE A 9 1.58 -2.55 4.26
N LEU A 10 1.23 -3.65 3.61
CA LEU A 10 0.86 -3.67 2.20
C LEU A 10 -0.65 -3.54 2.03
N HIS A 11 -1.03 -2.72 1.05
CA HIS A 11 -2.42 -2.42 0.70
C HIS A 11 -2.66 -2.56 -0.79
N CYS A 12 -3.93 -2.59 -1.18
CA CYS A 12 -4.36 -2.33 -2.55
C CYS A 12 -5.24 -1.08 -2.56
N SER A 13 -5.37 -0.46 -3.72
CA SER A 13 -6.25 0.71 -3.88
C SER A 13 -7.73 0.35 -3.88
N ALA A 14 -8.05 -0.94 -3.98
CA ALA A 14 -9.41 -1.46 -4.12
C ALA A 14 -10.12 -0.88 -5.35
N THR A 15 -9.40 -0.83 -6.48
CA THR A 15 -9.88 -0.35 -7.76
C THR A 15 -9.97 -1.50 -8.77
N PRO A 16 -10.82 -1.36 -9.82
CA PRO A 16 -11.02 -2.44 -10.79
C PRO A 16 -9.75 -2.82 -11.54
N GLU A 17 -9.61 -4.11 -11.79
CA GLU A 17 -8.52 -4.66 -12.61
C GLU A 17 -8.49 -3.98 -13.98
N GLY A 18 -7.29 -3.57 -14.42
CA GLY A 18 -7.11 -2.94 -15.72
C GLY A 18 -7.31 -1.43 -15.71
N ARG A 19 -7.76 -0.86 -14.59
CA ARG A 19 -7.98 0.58 -14.48
C ARG A 19 -6.76 1.27 -13.85
N ASP A 20 -6.26 2.31 -14.51
CA ASP A 20 -5.21 3.14 -13.95
C ASP A 20 -5.77 4.08 -12.88
N CYS A 21 -4.94 4.35 -11.87
CA CYS A 21 -5.29 5.26 -10.79
C CYS A 21 -3.99 5.92 -10.33
N THR A 22 -4.00 7.23 -10.18
CA THR A 22 -2.79 7.99 -9.84
C THR A 22 -2.75 8.35 -8.35
N VAL A 23 -1.57 8.75 -7.87
CA VAL A 23 -1.41 9.31 -6.52
C VAL A 23 -2.36 10.49 -6.33
N GLY A 24 -2.49 11.36 -7.35
CA GLY A 24 -3.40 12.51 -7.27
C GLY A 24 -4.86 12.12 -7.09
N GLU A 25 -5.30 11.05 -7.74
CA GLU A 25 -6.66 10.54 -7.58
C GLU A 25 -6.89 9.97 -6.17
N ILE A 26 -5.93 9.20 -5.66
CA ILE A 26 -6.00 8.64 -4.30
C ILE A 26 -5.99 9.80 -3.28
N ASP A 27 -5.11 10.78 -3.47
CA ASP A 27 -5.03 11.94 -2.60
C ASP A 27 -6.39 12.64 -2.51
N ARG A 28 -7.05 12.85 -3.65
CA ARG A 28 -8.38 13.47 -3.72
C ARG A 28 -9.41 12.64 -2.96
N MET A 29 -9.41 11.32 -3.15
CA MET A 29 -10.34 10.43 -2.46
C MET A 29 -10.13 10.48 -0.93
N HIS A 30 -8.88 10.48 -0.48
CA HIS A 30 -8.57 10.54 0.94
C HIS A 30 -8.96 11.90 1.55
N ARG A 31 -8.78 13.00 0.81
CA ARG A 31 -9.23 14.32 1.27
C ARG A 31 -10.74 14.38 1.40
N GLN A 32 -11.48 13.70 0.52
CA GLN A 32 -12.94 13.59 0.62
C GLN A 32 -13.38 12.84 1.87
N ASN A 33 -12.52 11.95 2.40
CA ASN A 33 -12.78 11.27 3.67
C ASN A 33 -12.45 12.14 4.90
N GLY A 34 -11.98 13.37 4.69
CA GLY A 34 -11.61 14.28 5.76
C GLY A 34 -10.15 14.16 6.23
N TRP A 35 -9.33 13.43 5.47
CA TRP A 35 -7.89 13.27 5.78
C TRP A 35 -7.08 14.38 5.11
N ASP A 36 -5.83 14.57 5.58
CA ASP A 36 -4.94 15.64 5.09
C ASP A 36 -4.38 15.37 3.70
N GLY A 37 -4.72 14.26 3.09
CA GLY A 37 -4.25 13.84 1.79
C GLY A 37 -4.02 12.35 1.76
N ILE A 38 -3.30 11.87 0.76
CA ILE A 38 -3.03 10.44 0.59
C ILE A 38 -2.40 9.85 1.86
N GLY A 39 -2.96 8.73 2.32
CA GLY A 39 -2.52 8.07 3.54
C GLY A 39 -1.37 7.09 3.37
N TYR A 40 -1.08 6.65 2.13
CA TYR A 40 0.02 5.73 1.84
C TYR A 40 1.31 6.49 1.62
N HIS A 41 2.44 5.87 1.98
CA HIS A 41 3.76 6.46 1.75
C HIS A 41 4.26 6.17 0.34
N TYR A 42 3.89 5.02 -0.23
CA TYR A 42 4.27 4.62 -1.59
C TYR A 42 3.07 4.02 -2.32
N VAL A 43 3.01 4.28 -3.63
CA VAL A 43 1.99 3.72 -4.52
C VAL A 43 2.69 3.09 -5.72
N ILE A 44 2.34 1.86 -6.05
CA ILE A 44 2.91 1.13 -7.18
C ILE A 44 1.85 1.05 -8.28
N TYR A 45 2.14 1.71 -9.41
CA TYR A 45 1.25 1.74 -10.55
C TYR A 45 1.26 0.39 -11.29
N ARG A 46 0.30 0.20 -12.18
CA ARG A 46 0.14 -1.06 -12.91
C ARG A 46 1.37 -1.40 -13.76
N ASP A 47 2.12 -0.42 -14.23
CA ASP A 47 3.37 -0.61 -14.99
C ASP A 47 4.57 -0.93 -14.10
N GLY A 48 4.39 -0.99 -12.79
CA GLY A 48 5.46 -1.25 -11.83
C GLY A 48 6.19 0.00 -11.34
N SER A 49 5.84 1.18 -11.84
CA SER A 49 6.48 2.40 -11.37
C SER A 49 6.09 2.71 -9.92
N VAL A 50 7.07 3.14 -9.13
CA VAL A 50 6.90 3.43 -7.71
C VAL A 50 6.80 4.94 -7.53
N HIS A 51 5.74 5.38 -6.86
CA HIS A 51 5.47 6.80 -6.65
C HIS A 51 5.36 7.11 -5.17
N SER A 52 5.86 8.28 -4.77
CA SER A 52 5.73 8.75 -3.40
C SER A 52 4.34 9.32 -3.16
N GLY A 53 3.76 8.96 -2.03
CA GLY A 53 2.55 9.57 -1.53
C GLY A 53 2.89 10.51 -0.38
N ARG A 54 2.47 10.16 0.84
CA ARG A 54 2.84 10.92 2.04
C ARG A 54 4.33 10.77 2.31
N ASN A 55 4.97 11.82 2.83
CA ASN A 55 6.38 11.77 3.21
C ASN A 55 6.62 10.60 4.19
N GLU A 56 7.70 9.86 3.97
CA GLU A 56 8.03 8.67 4.78
C GLU A 56 8.20 9.00 6.27
N ASP A 57 8.66 10.21 6.60
CA ASP A 57 8.83 10.64 7.98
C ASP A 57 7.51 11.09 8.63
N ALA A 58 6.44 11.22 7.87
CA ALA A 58 5.14 11.60 8.38
C ALA A 58 4.30 10.36 8.72
N ILE A 59 3.50 10.47 9.79
CA ILE A 59 2.55 9.43 10.16
C ILE A 59 1.51 9.29 9.06
N GLY A 60 1.28 8.05 8.60
CA GLY A 60 0.31 7.78 7.53
C GLY A 60 -1.14 7.78 8.00
N ALA A 61 -2.04 7.49 7.08
CA ALA A 61 -3.45 7.28 7.35
C ALA A 61 -3.91 6.09 6.51
N HIS A 62 -3.40 4.91 6.82
CA HIS A 62 -3.64 3.70 6.02
C HIS A 62 -4.05 2.48 6.83
N CYS A 63 -3.76 2.46 8.14
CA CYS A 63 -4.10 1.32 8.99
C CYS A 63 -4.31 1.80 10.41
N LYS A 64 -5.57 1.92 10.82
CA LYS A 64 -5.94 2.44 12.13
C LYS A 64 -5.24 1.65 13.26
N GLY A 65 -4.61 2.36 14.17
CA GLY A 65 -3.87 1.79 15.29
C GLY A 65 -2.43 1.43 14.96
N HIS A 66 -2.02 1.47 13.70
CA HIS A 66 -0.66 1.10 13.26
C HIS A 66 0.06 2.22 12.51
N ASN A 67 -0.59 3.35 12.29
CA ASN A 67 -0.05 4.44 11.45
C ASN A 67 1.25 5.03 12.00
N ALA A 68 1.37 5.16 13.32
CA ALA A 68 2.47 5.91 13.94
C ALA A 68 3.85 5.27 13.67
N ASN A 69 3.92 3.95 13.53
CA ASN A 69 5.17 3.21 13.45
C ASN A 69 5.29 2.34 12.19
N SER A 70 4.56 2.69 11.14
CA SER A 70 4.53 1.89 9.91
C SER A 70 4.75 2.70 8.65
N ILE A 71 5.15 1.98 7.60
CA ILE A 71 5.17 2.46 6.22
C ILE A 71 4.04 1.76 5.48
N GLY A 72 3.16 2.53 4.85
CA GLY A 72 2.07 2.00 4.03
C GLY A 72 2.44 1.97 2.56
N VAL A 73 2.37 0.80 1.94
CA VAL A 73 2.65 0.61 0.51
C VAL A 73 1.38 0.08 -0.15
N CYS A 74 0.92 0.77 -1.19
CA CYS A 74 -0.30 0.43 -1.91
C CYS A 74 0.02 0.10 -3.37
N TYR A 75 -0.53 -1.00 -3.89
CA TYR A 75 -0.52 -1.23 -5.33
C TYR A 75 -1.89 -0.90 -5.93
N ILE A 76 -1.90 -0.44 -7.18
CA ILE A 76 -3.15 -0.10 -7.87
C ILE A 76 -3.83 -1.38 -8.34
N GLY A 77 -5.06 -1.59 -7.89
CA GLY A 77 -5.86 -2.76 -8.19
C GLY A 77 -6.59 -3.31 -6.97
N GLY A 78 -6.80 -4.62 -6.96
CA GLY A 78 -7.39 -5.33 -5.82
C GLY A 78 -8.85 -5.72 -5.98
N MET A 79 -9.48 -5.36 -7.10
CA MET A 79 -10.87 -5.73 -7.38
C MET A 79 -10.98 -6.35 -8.77
N THR A 80 -11.98 -7.21 -8.97
CA THR A 80 -12.32 -7.71 -10.31
C THR A 80 -12.66 -6.56 -11.24
N ALA A 81 -12.57 -6.78 -12.57
CA ALA A 81 -12.81 -5.75 -13.57
C ALA A 81 -14.21 -5.12 -13.46
N ASP A 82 -15.19 -5.88 -12.99
CA ASP A 82 -16.56 -5.38 -12.75
C ASP A 82 -16.72 -4.70 -11.39
N ASN A 83 -15.64 -4.59 -10.63
CA ASN A 83 -15.59 -3.98 -9.30
C ASN A 83 -16.47 -4.71 -8.25
N ALA A 84 -16.77 -5.98 -8.47
CA ALA A 84 -17.73 -6.72 -7.63
C ALA A 84 -17.06 -7.48 -6.47
N LYS A 85 -15.81 -7.96 -6.67
CA LYS A 85 -15.15 -8.83 -5.69
C LYS A 85 -13.67 -8.47 -5.51
N PRO A 86 -13.12 -8.66 -4.31
CA PRO A 86 -11.67 -8.58 -4.11
C PRO A 86 -10.94 -9.62 -4.97
N LYS A 87 -9.78 -9.24 -5.49
CA LYS A 87 -8.95 -10.12 -6.32
C LYS A 87 -7.51 -9.63 -6.26
N ASP A 88 -6.56 -10.57 -6.25
CA ASP A 88 -5.15 -10.24 -6.45
C ASP A 88 -4.94 -9.92 -7.94
N THR A 89 -4.87 -8.62 -8.26
CA THR A 89 -4.76 -8.13 -9.63
C THR A 89 -3.35 -7.63 -9.95
N ARG A 90 -2.36 -7.96 -9.11
CA ARG A 90 -0.99 -7.50 -9.33
C ARG A 90 -0.47 -7.94 -10.68
N THR A 91 0.05 -6.99 -11.47
CA THR A 91 0.77 -7.30 -12.71
C THR A 91 2.13 -7.90 -12.37
N PRO A 92 2.80 -8.60 -13.32
CA PRO A 92 4.18 -9.06 -13.09
C PRO A 92 5.11 -7.91 -12.70
N GLU A 93 4.94 -6.74 -13.29
CA GLU A 93 5.72 -5.54 -13.02
C GLU A 93 5.48 -5.05 -11.59
N GLN A 94 4.23 -5.10 -11.11
CA GLN A 94 3.89 -4.74 -9.73
C GLN A 94 4.49 -5.73 -8.73
N LYS A 95 4.46 -7.03 -9.04
CA LYS A 95 5.05 -8.04 -8.16
C LYS A 95 6.55 -7.81 -7.99
N LYS A 96 7.25 -7.51 -9.09
CA LYS A 96 8.68 -7.22 -9.05
C LYS A 96 8.96 -5.95 -8.25
N ALA A 97 8.22 -4.88 -8.51
CA ALA A 97 8.40 -3.60 -7.83
C ALA A 97 8.13 -3.72 -6.33
N LEU A 98 7.08 -4.46 -5.93
CA LEU A 98 6.78 -4.72 -4.52
C LEU A 98 7.95 -5.40 -3.81
N ARG A 99 8.51 -6.46 -4.42
CA ARG A 99 9.65 -7.17 -3.84
C ARG A 99 10.86 -6.25 -3.67
N GLN A 100 11.16 -5.45 -4.69
CA GLN A 100 12.29 -4.53 -4.64
C GLN A 100 12.10 -3.46 -3.56
N LEU A 101 10.91 -2.86 -3.50
CA LEU A 101 10.62 -1.82 -2.52
C LEU A 101 10.64 -2.38 -1.10
N VAL A 102 10.03 -3.53 -0.87
CA VAL A 102 10.05 -4.18 0.46
C VAL A 102 11.48 -4.49 0.87
N CYS A 103 12.30 -4.99 -0.05
CA CYS A 103 13.72 -5.28 0.22
C CYS A 103 14.47 -4.01 0.64
N GLU A 104 14.26 -2.90 -0.06
CA GLU A 104 14.88 -1.62 0.28
C GLU A 104 14.41 -1.10 1.64
N LEU A 105 13.11 -1.18 1.92
CA LEU A 105 12.55 -0.75 3.20
C LEU A 105 13.05 -1.62 4.35
N LYS A 106 13.22 -2.92 4.13
CA LYS A 106 13.79 -3.82 5.15
C LYS A 106 15.24 -3.52 5.45
N ARG A 107 16.03 -3.08 4.46
CA ARG A 107 17.39 -2.62 4.70
C ARG A 107 17.41 -1.34 5.52
N LYS A 108 16.52 -0.42 5.23
CA LYS A 108 16.42 0.86 5.93
C LYS A 108 15.87 0.69 7.35
N TYR A 109 14.94 -0.24 7.51
CA TYR A 109 14.28 -0.53 8.79
C TYR A 109 14.40 -2.02 9.11
N PRO A 110 15.58 -2.49 9.54
CA PRO A 110 15.83 -3.93 9.69
C PRO A 110 14.98 -4.62 10.74
N ASN A 111 14.41 -3.86 11.68
CA ASN A 111 13.54 -4.41 12.71
C ASN A 111 12.06 -4.42 12.31
N ALA A 112 11.72 -3.88 11.14
CA ALA A 112 10.34 -3.84 10.70
C ALA A 112 9.88 -5.21 10.21
N THR A 113 8.64 -5.58 10.57
CA THR A 113 7.99 -6.80 10.09
C THR A 113 7.02 -6.47 8.96
N LEU A 114 6.83 -7.42 8.05
CA LEU A 114 5.99 -7.24 6.87
C LEU A 114 4.59 -7.78 7.13
N HIS A 115 3.57 -6.97 6.79
CA HIS A 115 2.17 -7.32 7.03
C HIS A 115 1.29 -6.93 5.85
N GLY A 116 0.16 -7.64 5.71
CA GLY A 116 -0.95 -7.18 4.87
C GLY A 116 -1.98 -6.48 5.74
N HIS A 117 -2.69 -5.49 5.18
CA HIS A 117 -3.72 -4.75 5.91
C HIS A 117 -4.76 -5.69 6.54
N ARG A 118 -5.09 -6.80 5.86
CA ARG A 118 -6.08 -7.77 6.35
C ARG A 118 -5.71 -8.44 7.67
N GLU A 119 -4.44 -8.35 8.10
CA GLU A 119 -4.02 -8.87 9.40
C GLU A 119 -4.55 -8.00 10.55
N PHE A 120 -4.84 -6.72 10.28
CA PHE A 120 -5.22 -5.74 11.29
C PHE A 120 -6.63 -5.19 11.11
N ALA A 121 -7.34 -5.58 10.06
CA ALA A 121 -8.68 -5.11 9.77
C ALA A 121 -9.49 -6.20 9.06
N ASN A 122 -10.81 -6.13 9.17
CA ASN A 122 -11.71 -7.08 8.50
C ASN A 122 -11.86 -6.70 7.03
N LYS A 123 -10.80 -6.90 6.24
CA LYS A 123 -10.73 -6.56 4.82
C LYS A 123 -9.91 -7.59 4.08
N ALA A 124 -10.14 -7.74 2.78
CA ALA A 124 -9.34 -8.62 1.93
C ALA A 124 -7.98 -8.01 1.56
N CYS A 125 -7.87 -6.68 1.61
CA CYS A 125 -6.66 -5.93 1.27
C CYS A 125 -5.42 -6.51 1.96
N PRO A 126 -4.31 -6.76 1.30
CA PRO A 126 -3.99 -6.44 -0.10
C PRO A 126 -4.39 -7.52 -1.12
N CYS A 127 -5.23 -8.46 -0.78
CA CYS A 127 -5.77 -9.52 -1.63
C CYS A 127 -4.77 -10.62 -2.00
N PHE A 128 -3.65 -10.70 -1.29
CA PHE A 128 -2.69 -11.80 -1.40
C PHE A 128 -2.02 -12.01 -0.04
N ASP A 129 -1.40 -13.16 0.13
CA ASP A 129 -0.71 -13.50 1.37
C ASP A 129 0.74 -12.99 1.30
N VAL A 130 1.05 -11.96 2.09
CA VAL A 130 2.39 -11.36 2.09
C VAL A 130 3.47 -12.33 2.58
N ASN A 131 3.10 -13.31 3.40
CA ASN A 131 4.06 -14.27 3.95
C ASN A 131 4.52 -15.31 2.92
N THR A 132 3.71 -15.57 1.90
CA THR A 132 4.03 -16.56 0.86
C THR A 132 4.47 -15.93 -0.45
N GLU A 133 4.08 -14.67 -0.70
CA GLU A 133 4.27 -14.01 -2.00
C GLU A 133 5.45 -13.04 -2.03
N LEU A 134 6.03 -12.71 -0.90
CA LEU A 134 7.15 -11.75 -0.83
C LEU A 134 8.32 -12.26 -0.02
#